data_88d9a201ef2015f003ca9eacc4525a62
#
_entry.id   88d9a201ef2015f003ca9eacc4525a62
#
_cell.length_a   1.000
_cell.length_b   1.000
_cell.length_c   1.000
_cell.angle_alpha   90.00
_cell.angle_beta   90.00
_cell.angle_gamma   90.00
#
_symmetry.space_group_name_H-M   'P 1'
#
loop_
_entity.id
_entity.type
_entity.pdbx_description
1 polymer ?
#
loop_
_entity_poly.entity_id
_entity_poly.type
_entity_poly.pdbx_seq_one_letter_code
_entity_poly.pdbx_strand_id
1 'polypeptide(L)'
;MKTEKDIRYSDISPLDKLDIYFANEEKGVIIYFHGGGFEAGDKYDPHVVEIAESFANFGYTFVNVDYSLYPNTKFPSFLIEAALAVKYIKERFPHQKIYITGTSAGAYISMMLCFNRELLGKHGIKPLDISGWIFESGQPTSHFNLLKFEKGLDPLLQRIDELAPLYYVDKNVLLSKALFILYTDDMPNRYEQNQLMIKAVKNFNPSLQLDQILLEGTHCAGSSIKDNDGLYPYVKKTIEWLER
;
A
#
# COMPACT_ATOMS: atom_id res chain seq x y z
N MET A 1 -22.26 -4.98 10.17
CA MET A 1 -21.00 -5.46 9.53
C MET A 1 -20.28 -6.39 10.49
N LYS A 2 -19.86 -7.56 10.03
CA LYS A 2 -19.04 -8.50 10.82
C LYS A 2 -17.58 -7.98 10.81
N THR A 3 -16.90 -8.05 11.97
CA THR A 3 -15.48 -7.68 12.09
C THR A 3 -14.75 -8.73 12.92
N GLU A 4 -13.56 -9.10 12.50
CA GLU A 4 -12.64 -9.92 13.30
C GLU A 4 -11.41 -9.06 13.58
N LYS A 5 -11.00 -8.98 14.86
CA LYS A 5 -9.92 -8.09 15.31
C LYS A 5 -8.75 -8.86 15.90
N ASP A 6 -7.57 -8.23 15.85
CA ASP A 6 -6.34 -8.75 16.45
C ASP A 6 -5.93 -10.14 15.97
N ILE A 7 -6.24 -10.46 14.72
CA ILE A 7 -5.85 -11.73 14.13
C ILE A 7 -4.34 -11.71 13.91
N ARG A 8 -3.64 -12.64 14.55
CA ARG A 8 -2.20 -12.80 14.39
C ARG A 8 -1.91 -13.48 13.06
N TYR A 9 -1.11 -12.82 12.21
CA TYR A 9 -0.69 -13.36 10.91
C TYR A 9 0.75 -13.89 10.91
N SER A 10 1.56 -13.53 11.94
CA SER A 10 2.95 -13.96 12.11
C SER A 10 3.35 -13.86 13.59
N ASP A 11 4.46 -14.49 13.96
CA ASP A 11 5.05 -14.45 15.31
C ASP A 11 6.40 -13.69 15.34
N ILE A 12 6.74 -12.96 14.26
CA ILE A 12 8.00 -12.19 14.17
C ILE A 12 7.94 -10.99 15.12
N SER A 13 6.79 -10.31 15.18
CA SER A 13 6.58 -9.13 15.99
C SER A 13 5.28 -9.22 16.79
N PRO A 14 5.19 -8.61 17.98
CA PRO A 14 3.91 -8.46 18.69
C PRO A 14 2.89 -7.62 17.91
N LEU A 15 3.35 -6.81 16.93
CA LEU A 15 2.51 -6.00 16.05
C LEU A 15 1.99 -6.78 14.84
N ASP A 16 2.40 -8.03 14.62
CA ASP A 16 1.95 -8.87 13.50
C ASP A 16 0.48 -9.27 13.63
N LYS A 17 -0.39 -8.27 13.64
CA LYS A 17 -1.83 -8.41 13.76
C LYS A 17 -2.55 -7.65 12.66
N LEU A 18 -3.73 -8.14 12.32
CA LEU A 18 -4.62 -7.50 11.37
C LEU A 18 -6.08 -7.56 11.85
N ASP A 19 -6.89 -6.64 11.32
CA ASP A 19 -8.33 -6.62 11.51
C ASP A 19 -9.03 -6.84 10.17
N ILE A 20 -10.10 -7.63 10.15
CA ILE A 20 -10.90 -7.90 8.95
C ILE A 20 -12.29 -7.32 9.13
N TYR A 21 -12.68 -6.44 8.22
CA TYR A 21 -14.01 -5.85 8.09
C TYR A 21 -14.72 -6.52 6.92
N PHE A 22 -15.66 -7.41 7.20
CA PHE A 22 -16.32 -8.22 6.16
C PHE A 22 -17.38 -7.42 5.43
N ALA A 23 -17.34 -7.46 4.11
CA ALA A 23 -18.42 -6.98 3.28
C ALA A 23 -19.62 -7.92 3.31
N ASN A 24 -20.81 -7.39 3.04
CA ASN A 24 -22.01 -8.21 2.84
C ASN A 24 -22.03 -8.86 1.44
N GLU A 25 -21.44 -8.20 0.45
CA GLU A 25 -21.19 -8.71 -0.89
C GLU A 25 -19.71 -9.02 -1.05
N GLU A 26 -19.36 -10.09 -1.77
CA GLU A 26 -17.96 -10.52 -1.90
C GLU A 26 -17.38 -10.11 -3.27
N LYS A 27 -17.18 -8.81 -3.49
CA LYS A 27 -16.51 -8.28 -4.70
C LYS A 27 -15.01 -8.54 -4.72
N GLY A 28 -14.40 -8.72 -3.55
CA GLY A 28 -12.97 -8.99 -3.36
C GLY A 28 -12.48 -8.57 -1.98
N VAL A 29 -11.20 -8.76 -1.74
CA VAL A 29 -10.51 -8.44 -0.49
C VAL A 29 -9.44 -7.39 -0.75
N ILE A 30 -9.43 -6.31 0.03
CA ILE A 30 -8.44 -5.24 -0.02
C ILE A 30 -7.54 -5.35 1.21
N ILE A 31 -6.24 -5.55 1.01
CA ILE A 31 -5.22 -5.51 2.06
C ILE A 31 -4.65 -4.09 2.10
N TYR A 32 -4.72 -3.46 3.25
CA TYR A 32 -4.30 -2.08 3.45
C TYR A 32 -3.19 -1.97 4.49
N PHE A 33 -2.14 -1.26 4.13
CA PHE A 33 -1.06 -0.86 5.01
C PHE A 33 -1.17 0.64 5.33
N HIS A 34 -1.21 0.97 6.63
CA HIS A 34 -1.37 2.36 7.09
C HIS A 34 -0.15 3.23 6.80
N GLY A 35 -0.33 4.54 6.85
CA GLY A 35 0.74 5.54 6.78
C GLY A 35 1.49 5.71 8.10
N GLY A 36 2.13 6.88 8.28
CA GLY A 36 2.82 7.24 9.53
C GLY A 36 4.35 7.18 9.48
N GLY A 37 4.93 7.14 8.26
CA GLY A 37 6.38 7.26 8.05
C GLY A 37 7.22 6.15 8.67
N PHE A 38 6.65 5.02 9.04
CA PHE A 38 7.27 3.94 9.81
C PHE A 38 7.60 4.29 11.27
N GLU A 39 7.13 5.42 11.79
CA GLU A 39 7.34 5.85 13.17
C GLU A 39 6.02 5.93 13.95
N ALA A 40 4.87 5.94 13.28
CA ALA A 40 3.54 6.09 13.87
C ALA A 40 2.46 5.39 13.02
N GLY A 41 1.22 5.45 13.51
CA GLY A 41 0.04 4.86 12.89
C GLY A 41 -0.22 3.44 13.38
N ASP A 42 -1.46 3.04 13.31
CA ASP A 42 -1.90 1.67 13.58
C ASP A 42 -3.23 1.38 12.87
N LYS A 43 -3.65 0.12 12.93
CA LYS A 43 -4.92 -0.34 12.35
C LYS A 43 -6.18 0.17 13.06
N TYR A 44 -6.03 0.80 14.24
CA TYR A 44 -7.12 1.37 15.04
C TYR A 44 -7.31 2.87 14.83
N ASP A 45 -6.43 3.53 14.08
CA ASP A 45 -6.60 4.95 13.77
C ASP A 45 -8.02 5.21 13.26
N PRO A 46 -8.76 6.17 13.83
CA PRO A 46 -10.19 6.35 13.53
C PRO A 46 -10.49 6.50 12.04
N HIS A 47 -9.67 7.26 11.31
CA HIS A 47 -9.84 7.43 9.86
C HIS A 47 -9.58 6.12 9.08
N VAL A 48 -8.65 5.28 9.54
CA VAL A 48 -8.36 3.96 8.92
C VAL A 48 -9.54 3.00 9.14
N VAL A 49 -10.13 3.01 10.33
CA VAL A 49 -11.36 2.24 10.64
C VAL A 49 -12.52 2.69 9.76
N GLU A 50 -12.74 4.00 9.63
CA GLU A 50 -13.82 4.55 8.80
C GLU A 50 -13.62 4.24 7.29
N ILE A 51 -12.38 4.23 6.81
CA ILE A 51 -12.03 3.79 5.45
C ILE A 51 -12.39 2.31 5.28
N ALA A 52 -12.03 1.46 6.25
CA ALA A 52 -12.34 0.03 6.22
C ALA A 52 -13.84 -0.23 6.17
N GLU A 53 -14.61 0.47 7.00
CA GLU A 53 -16.07 0.40 7.02
C GLU A 53 -16.68 0.87 5.69
N SER A 54 -16.13 1.93 5.10
CA SER A 54 -16.57 2.43 3.80
C SER A 54 -16.37 1.40 2.70
N PHE A 55 -15.18 0.80 2.59
CA PHE A 55 -14.93 -0.25 1.59
C PHE A 55 -15.82 -1.47 1.80
N ALA A 56 -16.04 -1.90 3.05
CA ALA A 56 -16.93 -3.01 3.36
C ALA A 56 -18.38 -2.71 2.93
N ASN A 57 -18.85 -1.48 3.09
CA ASN A 57 -20.17 -1.03 2.60
C ASN A 57 -20.27 -1.04 1.06
N PHE A 58 -19.17 -0.82 0.34
CA PHE A 58 -19.10 -0.95 -1.12
C PHE A 58 -18.91 -2.39 -1.62
N GLY A 59 -18.89 -3.38 -0.73
CA GLY A 59 -18.82 -4.79 -1.10
C GLY A 59 -17.41 -5.38 -1.15
N TYR A 60 -16.41 -4.69 -0.61
CA TYR A 60 -15.04 -5.19 -0.51
C TYR A 60 -14.68 -5.48 0.94
N THR A 61 -14.39 -6.74 1.26
CA THR A 61 -13.80 -7.08 2.55
C THR A 61 -12.47 -6.35 2.70
N PHE A 62 -12.29 -5.64 3.82
CA PHE A 62 -11.10 -4.80 4.04
C PHE A 62 -10.27 -5.32 5.20
N VAL A 63 -8.97 -5.35 5.02
CA VAL A 63 -8.01 -5.88 5.97
C VAL A 63 -7.02 -4.79 6.35
N ASN A 64 -7.14 -4.27 7.57
CA ASN A 64 -6.16 -3.35 8.16
C ASN A 64 -5.00 -4.14 8.74
N VAL A 65 -3.78 -3.85 8.32
CA VAL A 65 -2.57 -4.58 8.73
C VAL A 65 -1.66 -3.67 9.54
N ASP A 66 -1.34 -4.10 10.77
CA ASP A 66 -0.23 -3.53 11.54
C ASP A 66 1.09 -4.17 11.12
N TYR A 67 2.17 -3.44 11.31
CA TYR A 67 3.54 -3.86 11.03
C TYR A 67 4.51 -3.14 11.99
N SER A 68 5.73 -3.64 12.12
CA SER A 68 6.74 -3.08 13.03
C SER A 68 7.19 -1.68 12.62
N LEU A 69 7.36 -0.80 13.63
CA LEU A 69 7.72 0.61 13.48
C LEU A 69 9.09 0.91 14.11
N TYR A 70 9.78 1.90 13.57
CA TYR A 70 10.97 2.47 14.21
C TYR A 70 10.62 3.09 15.58
N PRO A 71 11.53 3.06 16.53
CA PRO A 71 12.90 2.53 16.47
C PRO A 71 13.01 1.02 16.75
N ASN A 72 11.90 0.30 16.95
CA ASN A 72 11.87 -1.09 17.39
C ASN A 72 11.98 -2.09 16.23
N THR A 73 12.21 -1.63 15.05
CA THR A 73 12.37 -2.45 13.84
C THR A 73 13.61 -2.03 13.05
N LYS A 74 13.96 -2.83 12.04
CA LYS A 74 14.97 -2.52 11.02
C LYS A 74 14.48 -2.97 9.66
N PHE A 75 14.94 -2.31 8.60
CA PHE A 75 14.74 -2.79 7.24
C PHE A 75 15.44 -4.16 7.07
N PRO A 76 14.81 -5.17 6.47
CA PRO A 76 13.49 -5.14 5.81
C PRO A 76 12.35 -5.77 6.65
N SER A 77 12.41 -5.81 7.98
CA SER A 77 11.47 -6.61 8.82
C SER A 77 10.01 -6.30 8.51
N PHE A 78 9.61 -5.04 8.49
CA PHE A 78 8.22 -4.65 8.17
C PHE A 78 7.77 -5.04 6.75
N LEU A 79 8.69 -5.22 5.79
CA LEU A 79 8.38 -5.75 4.45
C LEU A 79 8.17 -7.26 4.48
N ILE A 80 8.94 -7.98 5.30
CA ILE A 80 8.77 -9.42 5.52
C ILE A 80 7.43 -9.68 6.22
N GLU A 81 7.11 -8.90 7.25
CA GLU A 81 5.84 -8.94 7.96
C GLU A 81 4.67 -8.68 7.00
N ALA A 82 4.76 -7.64 6.17
CA ALA A 82 3.76 -7.34 5.16
C ALA A 82 3.56 -8.47 4.15
N ALA A 83 4.65 -9.13 3.70
CA ALA A 83 4.55 -10.29 2.80
C ALA A 83 3.86 -11.48 3.48
N LEU A 84 4.09 -11.70 4.79
CA LEU A 84 3.41 -12.72 5.58
C LEU A 84 1.92 -12.41 5.77
N ALA A 85 1.56 -11.14 5.97
CA ALA A 85 0.14 -10.73 6.01
C ALA A 85 -0.57 -11.02 4.68
N VAL A 86 0.07 -10.72 3.55
CA VAL A 86 -0.46 -11.05 2.22
C VAL A 86 -0.62 -12.58 2.05
N LYS A 87 0.39 -13.36 2.45
CA LYS A 87 0.31 -14.84 2.42
C LYS A 87 -0.88 -15.33 3.24
N TYR A 88 -1.01 -14.87 4.49
CA TYR A 88 -2.10 -15.24 5.39
C TYR A 88 -3.47 -14.96 4.78
N ILE A 89 -3.66 -13.78 4.18
CA ILE A 89 -4.93 -13.40 3.57
C ILE A 89 -5.22 -14.20 2.30
N LYS A 90 -4.21 -14.50 1.46
CA LYS A 90 -4.40 -15.37 0.29
C LYS A 90 -4.80 -16.80 0.68
N GLU A 91 -4.24 -17.34 1.75
CA GLU A 91 -4.62 -18.65 2.28
C GLU A 91 -6.03 -18.65 2.87
N ARG A 92 -6.43 -17.54 3.54
CA ARG A 92 -7.76 -17.39 4.13
C ARG A 92 -8.86 -17.16 3.09
N PHE A 93 -8.54 -16.50 1.96
CA PHE A 93 -9.47 -16.17 0.89
C PHE A 93 -8.98 -16.69 -0.47
N PRO A 94 -8.82 -18.01 -0.65
CA PRO A 94 -8.11 -18.60 -1.80
C PRO A 94 -8.81 -18.37 -3.16
N HIS A 95 -10.10 -18.05 -3.15
CA HIS A 95 -10.89 -17.86 -4.37
C HIS A 95 -11.30 -16.42 -4.62
N GLN A 96 -10.91 -15.50 -3.73
CA GLN A 96 -11.26 -14.09 -3.85
C GLN A 96 -10.22 -13.31 -4.67
N LYS A 97 -10.69 -12.26 -5.34
CA LYS A 97 -9.79 -11.24 -5.89
C LYS A 97 -9.11 -10.50 -4.75
N ILE A 98 -7.78 -10.46 -4.76
CA ILE A 98 -6.99 -9.75 -3.74
C ILE A 98 -6.44 -8.46 -4.36
N TYR A 99 -6.66 -7.37 -3.67
CA TYR A 99 -6.08 -6.05 -3.99
C TYR A 99 -5.17 -5.63 -2.85
N ILE A 100 -4.07 -4.95 -3.18
CA ILE A 100 -3.13 -4.43 -2.17
C ILE A 100 -3.04 -2.92 -2.32
N THR A 101 -3.14 -2.24 -1.20
CA THR A 101 -3.09 -0.78 -1.14
C THR A 101 -2.42 -0.29 0.13
N GLY A 102 -2.13 0.99 0.17
CA GLY A 102 -1.63 1.69 1.35
C GLY A 102 -1.49 3.17 1.09
N THR A 103 -1.30 3.92 2.15
CA THR A 103 -1.10 5.37 2.13
C THR A 103 0.30 5.72 2.62
N SER A 104 1.00 6.67 1.98
CA SER A 104 2.31 7.15 2.41
C SER A 104 3.33 6.00 2.61
N ALA A 105 3.77 5.74 3.85
CA ALA A 105 4.64 4.61 4.20
C ALA A 105 4.01 3.26 3.83
N GLY A 106 2.70 3.09 4.00
CA GLY A 106 1.98 1.89 3.58
C GLY A 106 1.95 1.73 2.06
N ALA A 107 1.87 2.83 1.31
CA ALA A 107 2.01 2.79 -0.15
C ALA A 107 3.44 2.42 -0.57
N TYR A 108 4.45 2.85 0.16
CA TYR A 108 5.82 2.38 -0.05
C TYR A 108 5.93 0.86 0.18
N ILE A 109 5.34 0.32 1.26
CA ILE A 109 5.28 -1.15 1.49
C ILE A 109 4.63 -1.83 0.29
N SER A 110 3.46 -1.35 -0.14
CA SER A 110 2.73 -1.90 -1.29
C SER A 110 3.56 -1.86 -2.58
N MET A 111 4.30 -0.77 -2.83
CA MET A 111 5.23 -0.68 -3.96
C MET A 111 6.38 -1.68 -3.84
N MET A 112 6.99 -1.83 -2.65
CA MET A 112 8.05 -2.81 -2.43
C MET A 112 7.55 -4.23 -2.66
N LEU A 113 6.37 -4.60 -2.17
CA LEU A 113 5.77 -5.92 -2.43
C LEU A 113 5.47 -6.15 -3.92
N CYS A 114 5.07 -5.10 -4.63
CA CYS A 114 4.76 -5.15 -6.05
C CYS A 114 6.02 -5.33 -6.93
N PHE A 115 7.06 -4.54 -6.67
CA PHE A 115 8.21 -4.42 -7.57
C PHE A 115 9.41 -5.26 -7.14
N ASN A 116 9.66 -5.42 -5.83
CA ASN A 116 10.65 -6.38 -5.33
C ASN A 116 10.03 -7.78 -5.28
N ARG A 117 10.12 -8.49 -6.38
CA ARG A 117 9.51 -9.81 -6.58
C ARG A 117 9.97 -10.88 -5.59
N GLU A 118 11.10 -10.68 -4.91
CA GLU A 118 11.61 -11.65 -3.94
C GLU A 118 10.77 -11.68 -2.67
N LEU A 119 10.16 -10.54 -2.28
CA LEU A 119 9.38 -10.45 -1.03
C LEU A 119 8.19 -11.42 -1.04
N LEU A 120 7.33 -11.32 -2.04
CA LEU A 120 6.19 -12.24 -2.20
C LEU A 120 6.62 -13.59 -2.79
N GLY A 121 7.66 -13.61 -3.61
CA GLY A 121 8.19 -14.82 -4.26
C GLY A 121 8.65 -15.90 -3.28
N LYS A 122 9.19 -15.53 -2.12
CA LYS A 122 9.52 -16.45 -1.02
C LYS A 122 8.32 -17.25 -0.51
N HIS A 123 7.12 -16.77 -0.76
CA HIS A 123 5.85 -17.39 -0.40
C HIS A 123 5.10 -17.99 -1.60
N GLY A 124 5.77 -18.07 -2.77
CA GLY A 124 5.16 -18.59 -4.00
C GLY A 124 4.13 -17.66 -4.63
N ILE A 125 4.08 -16.39 -4.23
CA ILE A 125 3.13 -15.37 -4.72
C ILE A 125 3.85 -14.47 -5.73
N LYS A 126 3.23 -14.28 -6.89
CA LYS A 126 3.71 -13.34 -7.92
C LYS A 126 2.89 -12.04 -7.88
N PRO A 127 3.42 -10.90 -8.30
CA PRO A 127 2.65 -9.66 -8.42
C PRO A 127 1.40 -9.80 -9.31
N LEU A 128 1.40 -10.69 -10.30
CA LEU A 128 0.23 -11.04 -11.14
C LEU A 128 -0.87 -11.79 -10.40
N ASP A 129 -0.58 -12.46 -9.28
CA ASP A 129 -1.57 -13.16 -8.47
C ASP A 129 -2.40 -12.19 -7.61
N ILE A 130 -2.03 -10.92 -7.63
CA ILE A 130 -2.76 -9.81 -7.01
C ILE A 130 -3.57 -9.11 -8.09
N SER A 131 -4.87 -8.95 -7.86
CA SER A 131 -5.82 -8.47 -8.87
C SER A 131 -5.69 -6.96 -9.17
N GLY A 132 -5.03 -6.20 -8.30
CA GLY A 132 -4.71 -4.79 -8.53
C GLY A 132 -3.94 -4.18 -7.37
N TRP A 133 -3.17 -3.15 -7.70
CA TRP A 133 -2.28 -2.42 -6.80
C TRP A 133 -2.68 -0.96 -6.74
N ILE A 134 -2.83 -0.40 -5.55
CA ILE A 134 -3.20 1.01 -5.38
C ILE A 134 -2.17 1.69 -4.47
N PHE A 135 -1.62 2.80 -4.92
CA PHE A 135 -0.56 3.53 -4.22
C PHE A 135 -0.97 4.98 -4.00
N GLU A 136 -1.28 5.34 -2.76
CA GLU A 136 -1.61 6.71 -2.40
C GLU A 136 -0.38 7.41 -1.80
N SER A 137 0.13 8.44 -2.48
CA SER A 137 1.27 9.29 -2.04
C SER A 137 2.50 8.49 -1.62
N GLY A 138 2.75 7.31 -2.20
CA GLY A 138 3.91 6.47 -1.88
C GLY A 138 5.21 7.15 -2.28
N GLN A 139 6.34 6.73 -1.69
CA GLN A 139 7.67 7.19 -2.05
C GLN A 139 8.42 6.15 -2.88
N PRO A 140 8.54 6.33 -4.21
CA PRO A 140 9.25 5.39 -5.09
C PRO A 140 10.76 5.39 -4.95
N THR A 141 11.35 6.48 -4.42
CA THR A 141 12.76 6.56 -4.05
C THR A 141 13.00 5.94 -2.68
N SER A 142 14.26 5.85 -2.23
CA SER A 142 14.58 5.40 -0.88
C SER A 142 13.85 6.27 0.14
N HIS A 143 13.03 5.61 0.99
CA HIS A 143 12.15 6.34 1.91
C HIS A 143 12.96 7.17 2.91
N PHE A 144 12.52 8.39 3.18
CA PHE A 144 13.25 9.36 4.00
C PHE A 144 13.62 8.84 5.40
N ASN A 145 12.74 8.09 6.05
CA ASN A 145 13.05 7.49 7.35
C ASN A 145 13.99 6.28 7.25
N LEU A 146 14.01 5.56 6.14
CA LEU A 146 15.03 4.53 5.92
C LEU A 146 16.41 5.15 5.70
N LEU A 147 16.50 6.27 4.99
CA LEU A 147 17.75 7.02 4.87
C LEU A 147 18.24 7.45 6.25
N LYS A 148 17.35 7.96 7.09
CA LYS A 148 17.66 8.39 8.47
C LYS A 148 18.11 7.23 9.35
N PHE A 149 17.29 6.17 9.45
CA PHE A 149 17.49 5.11 10.45
C PHE A 149 18.45 4.01 10.00
N GLU A 150 18.48 3.66 8.72
CA GLU A 150 19.31 2.55 8.23
C GLU A 150 20.67 3.04 7.69
N LYS A 151 20.72 4.25 7.14
CA LYS A 151 21.94 4.77 6.49
C LYS A 151 22.60 5.93 7.25
N GLY A 152 21.91 6.56 8.22
CA GLY A 152 22.39 7.76 8.89
C GLY A 152 22.55 8.96 7.93
N LEU A 153 21.73 9.00 6.88
CA LEU A 153 21.79 10.02 5.83
C LEU A 153 20.70 11.09 6.04
N ASP A 154 20.88 12.22 5.36
CA ASP A 154 19.86 13.25 5.30
C ASP A 154 18.58 12.71 4.68
N PRO A 155 17.43 12.80 5.37
CA PRO A 155 16.14 12.32 4.86
C PRO A 155 15.64 13.08 3.62
N LEU A 156 16.17 14.25 3.30
CA LEU A 156 15.81 15.03 2.11
C LEU A 156 16.52 14.53 0.84
N LEU A 157 17.51 13.65 0.95
CA LEU A 157 18.19 13.10 -0.21
C LEU A 157 17.24 12.31 -1.11
N GLN A 158 17.34 12.55 -2.41
CA GLN A 158 16.64 11.76 -3.42
C GLN A 158 17.58 10.65 -3.91
N ARG A 159 17.35 9.41 -3.45
CA ARG A 159 18.22 8.28 -3.72
C ARG A 159 17.43 7.10 -4.27
N ILE A 160 18.05 6.36 -5.19
CA ILE A 160 17.53 5.11 -5.75
C ILE A 160 18.57 4.01 -5.51
N ASP A 161 18.33 3.21 -4.51
CA ASP A 161 19.13 2.04 -4.15
C ASP A 161 18.18 0.90 -3.70
N GLU A 162 18.71 -0.14 -3.06
CA GLU A 162 17.94 -1.29 -2.57
C GLU A 162 16.77 -0.93 -1.60
N LEU A 163 16.77 0.29 -1.08
CA LEU A 163 15.69 0.82 -0.25
C LEU A 163 14.58 1.49 -1.07
N ALA A 164 14.69 1.54 -2.39
CA ALA A 164 13.77 2.25 -3.28
C ALA A 164 12.93 1.27 -4.10
N PRO A 165 11.58 1.36 -4.11
CA PRO A 165 10.76 0.58 -5.02
C PRO A 165 11.18 0.72 -6.50
N LEU A 166 11.56 1.92 -6.92
CA LEU A 166 12.00 2.20 -8.29
C LEU A 166 13.25 1.43 -8.71
N TYR A 167 14.12 1.07 -7.77
CA TYR A 167 15.31 0.24 -8.02
C TYR A 167 14.97 -1.12 -8.62
N TYR A 168 13.82 -1.68 -8.29
CA TYR A 168 13.37 -3.01 -8.72
C TYR A 168 12.55 -3.00 -10.02
N VAL A 169 12.33 -1.82 -10.61
CA VAL A 169 11.64 -1.70 -11.90
C VAL A 169 12.59 -2.05 -13.04
N ASP A 170 12.35 -3.16 -13.69
CA ASP A 170 13.15 -3.70 -14.80
C ASP A 170 12.26 -4.27 -15.92
N LYS A 171 12.88 -4.84 -16.95
CA LYS A 171 12.21 -5.47 -18.11
C LYS A 171 11.27 -6.64 -17.74
N ASN A 172 11.33 -7.13 -16.50
CA ASN A 172 10.48 -8.21 -16.03
C ASN A 172 9.30 -7.69 -15.18
N VAL A 173 9.03 -6.38 -15.21
CA VAL A 173 7.84 -5.82 -14.56
C VAL A 173 6.58 -6.47 -15.11
N LEU A 174 5.91 -7.22 -14.26
CA LEU A 174 4.72 -7.96 -14.61
C LEU A 174 3.75 -7.96 -13.43
N LEU A 175 2.70 -7.17 -13.55
CA LEU A 175 1.61 -7.05 -12.57
C LEU A 175 0.26 -6.96 -13.30
N SER A 176 -0.84 -7.12 -12.58
CA SER A 176 -2.19 -7.13 -13.16
C SER A 176 -2.59 -5.74 -13.66
N LYS A 177 -2.87 -4.84 -12.74
CA LYS A 177 -3.16 -3.41 -13.00
C LYS A 177 -2.73 -2.58 -11.79
N ALA A 178 -2.46 -1.28 -11.98
CA ALA A 178 -2.08 -0.40 -10.89
C ALA A 178 -2.73 0.98 -11.01
N LEU A 179 -3.01 1.59 -9.85
CA LEU A 179 -3.50 2.95 -9.70
C LEU A 179 -2.55 3.75 -8.80
N PHE A 180 -2.12 4.92 -9.25
CA PHE A 180 -1.42 5.91 -8.46
C PHE A 180 -2.38 7.06 -8.12
N ILE A 181 -2.58 7.33 -6.84
CA ILE A 181 -3.33 8.49 -6.35
C ILE A 181 -2.34 9.50 -5.82
N LEU A 182 -2.29 10.65 -6.46
CA LEU A 182 -1.30 11.72 -6.26
C LEU A 182 -2.01 13.02 -5.86
N TYR A 183 -1.26 13.97 -5.30
CA TYR A 183 -1.79 15.26 -4.83
C TYR A 183 -0.99 16.43 -5.37
N THR A 184 -1.69 17.58 -5.56
CA THR A 184 -1.08 18.81 -6.09
C THR A 184 -0.06 19.42 -5.14
N ASP A 185 -0.32 19.37 -3.83
CA ASP A 185 0.50 19.96 -2.78
C ASP A 185 1.09 18.88 -1.84
N ASP A 186 1.53 17.76 -2.42
CA ASP A 186 2.17 16.67 -1.68
C ASP A 186 3.52 17.10 -1.11
N MET A 187 4.16 16.22 -0.34
CA MET A 187 5.53 16.41 0.16
C MET A 187 6.49 16.74 -0.99
N PRO A 188 7.57 17.53 -0.74
CA PRO A 188 8.51 17.91 -1.77
C PRO A 188 9.00 16.75 -2.63
N ASN A 189 8.98 16.92 -3.95
CA ASN A 189 9.36 15.94 -4.98
C ASN A 189 8.50 14.66 -5.03
N ARG A 190 7.44 14.53 -4.23
CA ARG A 190 6.63 13.32 -4.18
C ARG A 190 5.90 13.06 -5.50
N TYR A 191 5.36 14.10 -6.11
CA TYR A 191 4.72 14.02 -7.42
C TYR A 191 5.71 13.58 -8.50
N GLU A 192 6.88 14.22 -8.59
CA GLU A 192 7.92 13.95 -9.58
C GLU A 192 8.48 12.53 -9.45
N GLN A 193 8.70 12.05 -8.22
CA GLN A 193 9.12 10.68 -7.96
C GLN A 193 8.12 9.67 -8.51
N ASN A 194 6.83 9.89 -8.26
CA ASN A 194 5.78 9.02 -8.78
C ASN A 194 5.66 9.09 -10.30
N GLN A 195 5.81 10.28 -10.91
CA GLN A 195 5.85 10.42 -12.38
C GLN A 195 7.04 9.65 -12.98
N LEU A 196 8.21 9.68 -12.32
CA LEU A 196 9.37 8.89 -12.74
C LEU A 196 9.07 7.40 -12.67
N MET A 197 8.47 6.93 -11.57
CA MET A 197 8.07 5.53 -11.39
C MET A 197 7.10 5.07 -12.49
N ILE A 198 6.04 5.83 -12.73
CA ILE A 198 5.03 5.55 -13.76
C ILE A 198 5.68 5.45 -15.14
N LYS A 199 6.56 6.39 -15.49
CA LYS A 199 7.29 6.38 -16.77
C LYS A 199 8.23 5.18 -16.87
N ALA A 200 8.97 4.86 -15.81
CA ALA A 200 9.87 3.70 -15.78
C ALA A 200 9.11 2.39 -16.01
N VAL A 201 7.99 2.19 -15.32
CA VAL A 201 7.15 1.00 -15.49
C VAL A 201 6.60 0.92 -16.92
N LYS A 202 6.07 2.01 -17.47
CA LYS A 202 5.54 2.06 -18.84
C LYS A 202 6.61 1.85 -19.93
N ASN A 203 7.86 2.24 -19.67
CA ASN A 203 8.96 1.97 -20.59
C ASN A 203 9.23 0.47 -20.77
N PHE A 204 9.11 -0.31 -19.69
CA PHE A 204 9.33 -1.76 -19.74
C PHE A 204 8.07 -2.54 -20.10
N ASN A 205 6.89 -2.04 -19.77
CA ASN A 205 5.60 -2.65 -20.08
C ASN A 205 4.58 -1.61 -20.55
N PRO A 206 4.63 -1.17 -21.84
CA PRO A 206 3.73 -0.13 -22.36
C PRO A 206 2.25 -0.51 -22.36
N SER A 207 1.94 -1.81 -22.39
CA SER A 207 0.57 -2.34 -22.42
C SER A 207 -0.05 -2.49 -21.03
N LEU A 208 0.74 -2.29 -19.96
CA LEU A 208 0.23 -2.40 -18.61
C LEU A 208 -0.87 -1.38 -18.34
N GLN A 209 -2.00 -1.85 -17.80
CA GLN A 209 -3.02 -0.97 -17.26
C GLN A 209 -2.50 -0.28 -16.00
N LEU A 210 -1.95 0.91 -16.19
CA LEU A 210 -1.41 1.75 -15.14
C LEU A 210 -2.07 3.12 -15.24
N ASP A 211 -2.94 3.40 -14.29
CA ASP A 211 -3.72 4.62 -14.19
C ASP A 211 -3.13 5.57 -13.14
N GLN A 212 -3.36 6.86 -13.31
CA GLN A 212 -3.07 7.86 -12.29
C GLN A 212 -4.25 8.80 -12.12
N ILE A 213 -4.46 9.23 -10.89
CA ILE A 213 -5.43 10.26 -10.50
C ILE A 213 -4.66 11.33 -9.74
N LEU A 214 -4.80 12.58 -10.15
CA LEU A 214 -4.30 13.74 -9.43
C LEU A 214 -5.47 14.39 -8.70
N LEU A 215 -5.40 14.47 -7.38
CA LEU A 215 -6.35 15.14 -6.52
C LEU A 215 -5.77 16.47 -6.04
N GLU A 216 -6.63 17.44 -5.78
CA GLU A 216 -6.22 18.67 -5.09
C GLU A 216 -6.04 18.39 -3.60
N GLY A 217 -5.01 19.00 -3.01
CA GLY A 217 -4.74 18.91 -1.58
C GLY A 217 -3.33 18.48 -1.22
N THR A 218 -3.10 18.39 0.09
CA THR A 218 -1.82 18.02 0.69
C THR A 218 -1.62 16.49 0.72
N HIS A 219 -0.48 16.06 1.26
CA HIS A 219 -0.10 14.66 1.42
C HIS A 219 -1.23 13.80 2.03
N CYS A 220 -1.69 12.78 1.29
CA CYS A 220 -2.76 11.87 1.71
C CYS A 220 -4.09 12.54 2.08
N ALA A 221 -4.39 13.73 1.54
CA ALA A 221 -5.64 14.45 1.84
C ALA A 221 -6.88 13.59 1.54
N GLY A 222 -6.86 12.78 0.50
CA GLY A 222 -8.00 11.93 0.11
C GLY A 222 -8.33 10.81 1.10
N SER A 223 -7.36 10.33 1.88
CA SER A 223 -7.58 9.35 2.95
C SER A 223 -7.68 9.98 4.34
N SER A 224 -7.44 11.30 4.46
CA SER A 224 -7.44 12.00 5.75
C SER A 224 -8.62 12.97 5.92
N ILE A 225 -9.18 13.46 4.82
CA ILE A 225 -10.23 14.48 4.82
C ILE A 225 -11.42 13.97 4.00
N LYS A 226 -12.60 13.97 4.62
CA LYS A 226 -13.86 13.62 3.94
C LYS A 226 -14.33 14.77 3.05
N ASP A 227 -14.94 14.41 1.94
CA ASP A 227 -15.61 15.37 1.08
C ASP A 227 -17.01 15.77 1.59
N ASN A 228 -17.72 16.57 0.79
CA ASN A 228 -19.06 17.06 1.14
C ASN A 228 -20.12 15.94 1.29
N ASP A 229 -19.87 14.76 0.73
CA ASP A 229 -20.76 13.59 0.86
C ASP A 229 -20.43 12.76 2.11
N GLY A 230 -19.42 13.18 2.88
CA GLY A 230 -18.97 12.49 4.09
C GLY A 230 -18.12 11.25 3.81
N LEU A 231 -17.61 11.09 2.58
CA LEU A 231 -16.74 9.98 2.17
C LEU A 231 -15.32 10.48 1.91
N TYR A 232 -14.36 9.58 2.08
CA TYR A 232 -12.97 9.84 1.71
C TYR A 232 -12.81 9.80 0.18
N PRO A 233 -12.26 10.83 -0.48
CA PRO A 233 -11.99 10.82 -1.92
C PRO A 233 -11.13 9.61 -2.35
N TYR A 234 -10.20 9.18 -1.51
CA TYR A 234 -9.42 7.97 -1.68
C TYR A 234 -10.30 6.73 -1.91
N VAL A 235 -11.32 6.53 -1.05
CA VAL A 235 -12.27 5.41 -1.17
C VAL A 235 -13.05 5.52 -2.48
N LYS A 236 -13.66 6.69 -2.75
CA LYS A 236 -14.45 6.91 -3.98
C LYS A 236 -13.63 6.58 -5.23
N LYS A 237 -12.41 7.13 -5.34
CA LYS A 237 -11.55 6.95 -6.52
C LYS A 237 -11.05 5.53 -6.66
N THR A 238 -10.78 4.86 -5.55
CA THR A 238 -10.40 3.45 -5.57
C THR A 238 -11.57 2.58 -6.04
N ILE A 239 -12.78 2.76 -5.51
CA ILE A 239 -13.97 2.02 -5.94
C ILE A 239 -14.28 2.25 -7.42
N GLU A 240 -14.31 3.52 -7.88
CA GLU A 240 -14.48 3.86 -9.30
C GLU A 240 -13.49 3.11 -10.21
N TRP A 241 -12.25 2.91 -9.76
CA TRP A 241 -11.22 2.21 -10.51
C TRP A 241 -11.35 0.68 -10.43
N LEU A 242 -11.76 0.14 -9.29
CA LEU A 242 -11.94 -1.30 -9.10
C LEU A 242 -13.09 -1.85 -9.94
N GLU A 243 -14.12 -1.05 -10.20
CA GLU A 243 -15.35 -1.42 -10.91
C GLU A 243 -15.29 -1.21 -12.43
N ARG A 244 -14.15 -0.73 -12.96
CA ARG A 244 -13.83 -0.69 -14.40
C ARG A 244 -13.31 -2.04 -14.88
#